data_3b4763ecd6c7c1b7c0cc5f5f8c2f2313
#
_entry.id   3b4763ecd6c7c1b7c0cc5f5f8c2f2313
#
_cell.length_a   1.000
_cell.length_b   1.000
_cell.length_c   1.000
_cell.angle_alpha   90.00
_cell.angle_beta   90.00
_cell.angle_gamma   90.00
#
_symmetry.space_group_name_H-M   'P 1'
#
loop_
_entity.id
_entity.type
_entity.pdbx_description
1 polymer ?
#
loop_
_entity_poly.entity_id
_entity_poly.type
_entity_poly.pdbx_seq_one_letter_code
_entity_poly.pdbx_strand_id
1 'polypeptide(L)'
;MRAGRRFRAGLLKWCLGIFMAIVLALAAILITPAGATLASITSTSPMLSAQQGTRGANTTKGTNAGKAGTRAAGPCIDKTKRYVDCGNGTVTDSVTGVIWLKQWNCLPSANWEDAKKAVAGLKNGDCMLADGSSPGDWRLPTQMEWEATMEKALDMGCSGPTLLNDAGTGCMSAGPSSFRGVEADYYWSSTTLEGQERSYFGDIDHGHLLNGAFTTSLRVWPVRGGQR
;
A
#
# COMPACT_ATOMS: atom_id res chain seq x y z
N MET A 1 -56.52 34.93 -16.41
CA MET A 1 -56.41 33.83 -17.38
C MET A 1 -55.56 32.73 -16.76
N ARG A 2 -56.19 31.59 -16.43
CA ARG A 2 -55.52 30.43 -15.77
C ARG A 2 -55.12 29.44 -16.86
N ALA A 3 -53.85 29.10 -16.94
CA ALA A 3 -53.39 27.99 -17.76
C ALA A 3 -52.79 26.90 -16.84
N GLY A 4 -53.53 25.83 -16.66
CA GLY A 4 -53.15 24.65 -15.90
C GLY A 4 -52.15 23.79 -16.70
N ARG A 5 -51.04 23.40 -16.07
CA ARG A 5 -50.13 22.36 -16.57
C ARG A 5 -50.48 21.02 -15.91
N ARG A 6 -51.04 20.13 -16.69
CA ARG A 6 -51.17 18.71 -16.31
C ARG A 6 -49.82 18.03 -16.56
N PHE A 7 -49.14 17.61 -15.51
CA PHE A 7 -47.98 16.74 -15.61
C PHE A 7 -48.42 15.28 -15.69
N ARG A 8 -47.91 14.59 -16.69
CA ARG A 8 -48.21 13.19 -16.99
C ARG A 8 -47.55 12.27 -15.96
N ALA A 9 -48.36 11.54 -15.20
CA ALA A 9 -47.98 10.34 -14.48
C ALA A 9 -47.97 9.16 -15.48
N GLY A 10 -46.77 8.77 -15.97
CA GLY A 10 -46.71 7.72 -16.98
C GLY A 10 -45.37 7.02 -17.17
N LEU A 11 -44.38 7.24 -16.33
CA LEU A 11 -43.05 6.63 -16.54
C LEU A 11 -42.53 5.77 -15.38
N LEU A 12 -43.34 5.42 -14.39
CA LEU A 12 -42.87 4.67 -13.20
C LEU A 12 -43.34 3.22 -13.16
N LYS A 13 -43.81 2.63 -14.26
CA LYS A 13 -44.29 1.23 -14.30
C LYS A 13 -43.48 0.29 -15.19
N TRP A 14 -42.37 0.73 -15.81
CA TRP A 14 -41.57 -0.11 -16.72
C TRP A 14 -40.24 -0.61 -16.12
N CYS A 15 -39.81 -0.11 -14.97
CA CYS A 15 -38.55 -0.56 -14.35
C CYS A 15 -38.67 -1.72 -13.35
N LEU A 16 -39.91 -2.12 -12.95
CA LEU A 16 -40.05 -3.25 -11.99
C LEU A 16 -40.21 -4.63 -12.63
N GLY A 17 -40.33 -4.73 -13.96
CA GLY A 17 -40.59 -6.01 -14.66
C GLY A 17 -39.31 -6.78 -15.08
N ILE A 18 -38.14 -6.18 -15.08
CA ILE A 18 -36.93 -6.80 -15.62
C ILE A 18 -36.03 -7.38 -14.52
N PHE A 19 -36.19 -7.00 -13.25
CA PHE A 19 -35.37 -7.50 -12.14
C PHE A 19 -35.78 -8.86 -11.57
N MET A 20 -36.92 -9.41 -11.95
CA MET A 20 -37.42 -10.69 -11.39
C MET A 20 -37.17 -11.90 -12.29
N ALA A 21 -36.62 -11.74 -13.48
CA ALA A 21 -36.35 -12.85 -14.42
C ALA A 21 -34.89 -13.40 -14.39
N ILE A 22 -33.98 -12.80 -13.61
CA ILE A 22 -32.57 -13.22 -13.57
C ILE A 22 -32.21 -14.05 -12.32
N VAL A 23 -33.10 -14.14 -11.33
CA VAL A 23 -32.80 -14.84 -10.05
C VAL A 23 -33.15 -16.34 -10.06
N LEU A 24 -33.76 -16.89 -11.10
CA LEU A 24 -34.25 -18.28 -11.14
C LEU A 24 -33.47 -19.23 -12.07
N ALA A 25 -32.29 -18.86 -12.59
CA ALA A 25 -31.52 -19.69 -13.52
C ALA A 25 -30.15 -20.20 -13.02
N LEU A 26 -29.84 -20.15 -11.72
CA LEU A 26 -28.55 -20.59 -11.17
C LEU A 26 -28.67 -21.54 -9.96
N ALA A 27 -29.59 -22.51 -10.03
CA ALA A 27 -29.68 -23.57 -9.02
C ALA A 27 -29.81 -24.95 -9.70
N ALA A 28 -28.77 -25.44 -10.37
CA ALA A 28 -28.58 -26.85 -10.66
C ALA A 28 -27.16 -27.10 -11.23
N ILE A 29 -26.15 -27.17 -10.39
CA ILE A 29 -24.91 -27.93 -10.73
C ILE A 29 -24.67 -28.91 -9.60
N LEU A 30 -24.77 -30.16 -9.98
CA LEU A 30 -24.72 -31.37 -9.22
C LEU A 30 -23.40 -31.58 -8.45
N ILE A 31 -23.56 -32.01 -7.21
CA ILE A 31 -22.55 -32.59 -6.34
C ILE A 31 -22.24 -33.99 -6.83
N THR A 32 -21.00 -34.27 -7.22
CA THR A 32 -20.45 -35.62 -7.32
C THR A 32 -19.40 -35.82 -6.23
N PRO A 33 -19.48 -36.88 -5.39
CA PRO A 33 -18.41 -37.22 -4.47
C PRO A 33 -17.41 -38.16 -5.17
N ALA A 34 -16.20 -37.71 -5.36
CA ALA A 34 -15.09 -38.61 -5.73
C ALA A 34 -14.16 -38.74 -4.53
N GLY A 35 -14.01 -39.96 -4.07
CA GLY A 35 -13.18 -40.35 -2.94
C GLY A 35 -11.71 -40.03 -3.15
N ALA A 36 -11.08 -39.49 -2.14
CA ALA A 36 -9.65 -39.34 -2.05
C ALA A 36 -9.11 -40.26 -0.95
N THR A 37 -8.34 -41.22 -1.38
CA THR A 37 -7.54 -42.16 -0.58
C THR A 37 -6.46 -41.39 0.19
N LEU A 38 -6.42 -41.59 1.50
CA LEU A 38 -5.35 -41.13 2.40
C LEU A 38 -4.10 -41.98 2.14
N ALA A 39 -3.05 -41.35 1.65
CA ALA A 39 -1.70 -41.91 1.69
C ALA A 39 -0.95 -41.29 2.89
N SER A 40 -0.80 -42.11 3.93
CA SER A 40 0.08 -41.84 5.06
C SER A 40 1.53 -41.99 4.63
N ILE A 41 2.29 -40.90 4.69
CA ILE A 41 3.75 -40.94 4.54
C ILE A 41 4.34 -40.71 5.93
N THR A 42 4.73 -41.81 6.59
CA THR A 42 5.59 -41.82 7.76
C THR A 42 7.02 -41.55 7.29
N SER A 43 7.56 -40.41 7.63
CA SER A 43 8.99 -40.11 7.45
C SER A 43 9.67 -40.10 8.81
N THR A 44 10.42 -41.17 9.03
CA THR A 44 11.35 -41.41 10.14
C THR A 44 12.54 -40.45 10.03
N SER A 45 12.81 -39.65 11.04
CA SER A 45 14.06 -38.91 11.20
C SER A 45 15.16 -39.80 11.78
N PRO A 46 16.39 -39.74 11.28
CA PRO A 46 17.53 -40.29 12.02
C PRO A 46 18.14 -39.19 12.91
N MET A 47 18.23 -39.50 14.21
CA MET A 47 19.13 -38.84 15.14
C MET A 47 20.58 -39.02 14.72
N LEU A 48 21.34 -37.96 14.66
CA LEU A 48 22.80 -38.04 14.62
C LEU A 48 23.42 -37.15 15.71
N SER A 49 23.89 -37.85 16.69
CA SER A 49 25.06 -37.74 17.55
C SER A 49 25.77 -36.39 17.69
N ALA A 50 25.82 -35.95 18.94
CA ALA A 50 26.73 -34.93 19.47
C ALA A 50 28.19 -35.35 19.34
N GLN A 51 29.01 -34.48 18.81
CA GLN A 51 30.47 -34.53 19.04
C GLN A 51 30.93 -33.23 19.71
N GLN A 52 31.32 -33.34 20.97
CA GLN A 52 32.12 -32.35 21.68
C GLN A 52 33.55 -32.39 21.12
N GLY A 53 34.02 -31.23 20.69
CA GLY A 53 35.42 -30.99 20.32
C GLY A 53 35.93 -29.72 21.02
N THR A 54 36.91 -29.92 21.83
CA THR A 54 37.59 -28.99 22.75
C THR A 54 38.48 -27.98 22.06
N ARG A 55 38.44 -26.74 22.60
CA ARG A 55 39.53 -25.76 22.75
C ARG A 55 40.50 -25.53 21.59
N GLY A 56 40.51 -24.29 21.14
CA GLY A 56 41.61 -23.64 20.47
C GLY A 56 41.44 -22.12 20.55
N ALA A 57 42.01 -21.51 21.58
CA ALA A 57 42.18 -20.06 21.63
C ALA A 57 43.19 -19.66 20.55
N ASN A 58 42.80 -18.84 19.61
CA ASN A 58 43.75 -18.13 18.76
C ASN A 58 43.31 -16.67 18.63
N THR A 59 44.02 -15.84 19.37
CA THR A 59 43.99 -14.39 19.34
C THR A 59 44.65 -13.93 18.07
N THR A 60 43.87 -13.49 17.09
CA THR A 60 44.39 -12.66 16.01
C THR A 60 43.58 -11.37 15.95
N LYS A 61 44.23 -10.33 16.43
CA LYS A 61 43.85 -8.92 16.33
C LYS A 61 43.93 -8.52 14.85
N GLY A 62 42.81 -8.60 14.15
CA GLY A 62 42.66 -8.11 12.79
C GLY A 62 41.67 -6.95 12.81
N THR A 63 42.23 -5.74 12.90
CA THR A 63 41.50 -4.50 12.65
C THR A 63 41.14 -4.39 11.18
N ASN A 64 39.99 -4.92 10.79
CA ASN A 64 39.31 -4.51 9.58
C ASN A 64 37.99 -3.86 10.00
N ALA A 65 38.05 -2.56 10.29
CA ALA A 65 36.91 -1.70 10.32
C ALA A 65 36.39 -1.54 8.88
N GLY A 66 35.84 -2.62 8.33
CA GLY A 66 34.95 -2.55 7.18
C GLY A 66 33.75 -1.73 7.62
N LYS A 67 33.57 -0.57 6.98
CA LYS A 67 32.37 0.29 7.10
C LYS A 67 31.16 -0.59 6.84
N ALA A 68 30.57 -1.15 7.89
CA ALA A 68 29.29 -1.82 7.82
C ALA A 68 28.28 -0.75 7.37
N GLY A 69 27.91 -0.79 6.11
CA GLY A 69 26.80 0.01 5.60
C GLY A 69 25.61 -0.30 6.48
N THR A 70 25.13 0.68 7.21
CA THR A 70 23.91 0.55 8.01
C THR A 70 22.79 0.24 7.04
N ARG A 71 22.29 -0.99 7.09
CA ARG A 71 21.14 -1.40 6.30
C ARG A 71 19.92 -0.62 6.82
N ALA A 72 19.08 -0.12 5.90
CA ALA A 72 17.84 0.55 6.24
C ALA A 72 16.99 -0.34 7.19
N ALA A 73 16.37 0.28 8.19
CA ALA A 73 15.49 -0.40 9.13
C ALA A 73 14.33 -1.07 8.40
N GLY A 74 14.01 -2.31 8.75
CA GLY A 74 12.85 -3.02 8.22
C GLY A 74 11.52 -2.43 8.69
N PRO A 75 10.39 -3.04 8.27
CA PRO A 75 9.08 -2.63 8.73
C PRO A 75 8.92 -2.86 10.23
N CYS A 76 8.33 -1.90 10.93
CA CYS A 76 7.88 -2.08 12.31
C CYS A 76 6.43 -2.57 12.30
N ILE A 77 6.16 -3.76 12.85
CA ILE A 77 4.84 -4.41 12.76
C ILE A 77 4.16 -4.41 14.11
N ASP A 78 2.94 -3.86 14.14
CA ASP A 78 1.97 -4.02 15.22
C ASP A 78 0.70 -4.60 14.60
N LYS A 79 0.40 -5.87 14.86
CA LYS A 79 -0.75 -6.58 14.26
C LYS A 79 -2.11 -6.02 14.69
N THR A 80 -2.16 -5.14 15.68
CA THR A 80 -3.38 -4.46 16.14
C THR A 80 -3.66 -3.18 15.35
N LYS A 81 -2.70 -2.76 14.49
CA LYS A 81 -2.78 -1.54 13.71
C LYS A 81 -2.50 -1.82 12.23
N ARG A 82 -3.15 -1.06 11.38
CA ARG A 82 -2.79 -0.99 9.97
C ARG A 82 -1.55 -0.14 9.77
N TYR A 83 -1.54 1.07 10.32
CA TYR A 83 -0.41 1.99 10.20
C TYR A 83 0.32 2.14 11.53
N VAL A 84 1.63 1.92 11.51
CA VAL A 84 2.50 1.94 12.68
C VAL A 84 3.58 3.00 12.48
N ASP A 85 3.58 4.02 13.34
CA ASP A 85 4.70 4.98 13.42
C ASP A 85 5.92 4.28 14.01
N CYS A 86 6.99 4.17 13.24
CA CYS A 86 8.21 3.48 13.67
C CYS A 86 9.13 4.36 14.53
N GLY A 87 8.78 5.62 14.76
CA GLY A 87 9.57 6.56 15.56
C GLY A 87 10.90 7.03 14.92
N ASN A 88 11.16 6.62 13.68
CA ASN A 88 12.38 6.90 12.94
C ASN A 88 12.14 7.67 11.62
N GLY A 89 11.02 8.39 11.55
CA GLY A 89 10.61 9.15 10.36
C GLY A 89 9.84 8.31 9.34
N THR A 90 9.50 7.07 9.68
CA THR A 90 8.73 6.17 8.79
C THR A 90 7.43 5.69 9.43
N VAL A 91 6.47 5.31 8.59
CA VAL A 91 5.22 4.64 8.95
C VAL A 91 5.12 3.35 8.16
N THR A 92 4.90 2.22 8.85
CA THR A 92 4.68 0.93 8.19
C THR A 92 3.18 0.66 8.01
N ASP A 93 2.75 0.30 6.81
CA ASP A 93 1.47 -0.36 6.57
C ASP A 93 1.63 -1.86 6.89
N SER A 94 1.07 -2.32 7.99
CA SER A 94 1.20 -3.72 8.46
C SER A 94 0.49 -4.72 7.55
N VAL A 95 -0.41 -4.27 6.67
CA VAL A 95 -1.14 -5.12 5.71
C VAL A 95 -0.29 -5.42 4.48
N THR A 96 0.36 -4.39 3.93
CA THR A 96 1.13 -4.49 2.68
C THR A 96 2.63 -4.65 2.91
N GLY A 97 3.13 -4.30 4.09
CA GLY A 97 4.56 -4.22 4.40
C GLY A 97 5.25 -3.01 3.78
N VAL A 98 4.51 -2.11 3.16
CA VAL A 98 5.04 -0.86 2.59
C VAL A 98 5.43 0.08 3.73
N ILE A 99 6.58 0.69 3.60
CA ILE A 99 7.11 1.68 4.52
C ILE A 99 7.01 3.05 3.85
N TRP A 100 6.19 3.92 4.42
CA TRP A 100 5.93 5.27 3.95
C TRP A 100 6.83 6.28 4.64
N LEU A 101 7.26 7.32 3.92
CA LEU A 101 7.84 8.51 4.54
C LEU A 101 6.77 9.19 5.41
N LYS A 102 7.03 9.33 6.72
CA LYS A 102 6.07 9.92 7.65
C LYS A 102 5.76 11.38 7.32
N GLN A 103 6.79 12.15 6.96
CA GLN A 103 6.64 13.53 6.52
C GLN A 103 6.29 13.59 5.02
N TRP A 104 5.04 13.35 4.72
CA TRP A 104 4.50 13.25 3.36
C TRP A 104 4.82 14.47 2.47
N ASN A 105 4.95 15.67 3.03
CA ASN A 105 5.17 16.95 2.35
C ASN A 105 6.65 17.42 2.36
N CYS A 106 7.59 16.52 2.62
CA CYS A 106 9.00 16.86 2.67
C CYS A 106 9.57 17.22 1.28
N LEU A 107 9.12 16.52 0.25
CA LEU A 107 9.51 16.81 -1.12
C LEU A 107 8.50 17.76 -1.79
N PRO A 108 8.96 18.74 -2.57
CA PRO A 108 8.07 19.60 -3.33
C PRO A 108 7.33 18.84 -4.42
N SER A 109 6.20 19.38 -4.88
CA SER A 109 5.56 18.90 -6.10
C SER A 109 6.51 19.03 -7.28
N ALA A 110 6.51 18.04 -8.16
CA ALA A 110 7.43 17.96 -9.28
C ALA A 110 6.80 17.21 -10.47
N ASN A 111 7.38 17.34 -11.65
CA ASN A 111 7.10 16.46 -12.76
C ASN A 111 7.60 15.04 -12.45
N TRP A 112 7.13 14.04 -13.20
CA TRP A 112 7.36 12.63 -12.85
C TRP A 112 8.84 12.24 -12.81
N GLU A 113 9.67 12.69 -13.75
CA GLU A 113 11.09 12.35 -13.79
C GLU A 113 11.85 12.99 -12.60
N ASP A 114 11.58 14.25 -12.30
CA ASP A 114 12.19 14.94 -11.17
C ASP A 114 11.71 14.35 -9.83
N ALA A 115 10.43 13.95 -9.73
CA ALA A 115 9.89 13.25 -8.57
C ALA A 115 10.65 11.92 -8.31
N LYS A 116 10.84 11.08 -9.34
CA LYS A 116 11.63 9.84 -9.24
C LYS A 116 13.05 10.10 -8.78
N LYS A 117 13.70 11.09 -9.38
CA LYS A 117 15.08 11.46 -9.04
C LYS A 117 15.21 11.95 -7.60
N ALA A 118 14.27 12.81 -7.16
CA ALA A 118 14.26 13.34 -5.80
C ALA A 118 14.08 12.22 -4.77
N VAL A 119 13.13 11.31 -5.02
CA VAL A 119 12.88 10.17 -4.13
C VAL A 119 14.07 9.21 -4.07
N ALA A 120 14.69 8.90 -5.21
CA ALA A 120 15.88 8.04 -5.26
C ALA A 120 17.09 8.64 -4.54
N GLY A 121 17.13 9.96 -4.35
CA GLY A 121 18.17 10.66 -3.59
C GLY A 121 17.99 10.62 -2.08
N LEU A 122 16.81 10.30 -1.57
CA LEU A 122 16.51 10.29 -0.13
C LEU A 122 17.37 9.29 0.64
N LYS A 123 17.77 9.69 1.83
CA LYS A 123 18.62 8.90 2.74
C LYS A 123 18.39 9.27 4.19
N ASN A 124 18.93 8.48 5.08
CA ASN A 124 18.99 8.79 6.51
C ASN A 124 19.52 10.21 6.76
N GLY A 125 18.82 10.97 7.58
CA GLY A 125 19.09 12.37 7.88
C GLY A 125 18.24 13.37 7.08
N ASP A 126 17.70 12.97 5.94
CA ASP A 126 16.75 13.77 5.17
C ASP A 126 15.33 13.61 5.73
N CYS A 127 14.46 14.60 5.58
CA CYS A 127 13.03 14.48 5.91
C CYS A 127 12.73 13.88 7.31
N MET A 128 13.57 14.18 8.30
CA MET A 128 13.52 13.60 9.66
C MET A 128 13.71 12.07 9.70
N LEU A 129 14.29 11.47 8.67
CA LEU A 129 14.61 10.04 8.65
C LEU A 129 15.78 9.72 9.59
N ALA A 130 15.58 8.74 10.45
CA ALA A 130 16.60 8.13 11.31
C ALA A 130 16.57 6.60 11.13
N ASP A 131 16.37 6.15 9.90
CA ASP A 131 16.04 4.79 9.53
C ASP A 131 17.19 4.01 8.88
N GLY A 132 18.36 4.65 8.74
CA GLY A 132 19.55 4.06 8.13
C GLY A 132 19.46 3.88 6.62
N SER A 133 18.46 4.49 5.96
CA SER A 133 18.32 4.40 4.50
C SER A 133 19.45 5.09 3.75
N SER A 134 19.69 4.61 2.53
CA SER A 134 20.70 5.10 1.58
C SER A 134 20.01 5.54 0.28
N PRO A 135 20.66 6.36 -0.55
CA PRO A 135 20.14 6.68 -1.88
C PRO A 135 19.81 5.40 -2.66
N GLY A 136 18.64 5.36 -3.28
CA GLY A 136 18.13 4.20 -4.01
C GLY A 136 17.20 3.29 -3.19
N ASP A 137 17.11 3.44 -1.87
CA ASP A 137 16.18 2.68 -1.04
C ASP A 137 14.73 3.14 -1.20
N TRP A 138 14.54 4.42 -1.49
CA TRP A 138 13.23 5.06 -1.62
C TRP A 138 12.77 5.14 -3.09
N ARG A 139 11.47 5.05 -3.30
CA ARG A 139 10.83 5.13 -4.62
C ARG A 139 9.43 5.76 -4.53
N LEU A 140 8.83 6.07 -5.67
CA LEU A 140 7.41 6.38 -5.72
C LEU A 140 6.58 5.11 -5.46
N PRO A 141 5.38 5.20 -4.86
CA PRO A 141 4.46 4.09 -4.75
C PRO A 141 4.06 3.55 -6.13
N THR A 142 3.80 2.25 -6.23
CA THR A 142 3.18 1.67 -7.42
C THR A 142 1.68 1.99 -7.45
N GLN A 143 1.04 1.78 -8.62
CA GLN A 143 -0.41 1.81 -8.75
C GLN A 143 -1.09 0.91 -7.71
N MET A 144 -0.63 -0.35 -7.60
CA MET A 144 -1.20 -1.33 -6.67
C MET A 144 -1.07 -0.92 -5.20
N GLU A 145 0.01 -0.23 -4.84
CA GLU A 145 0.19 0.28 -3.48
C GLU A 145 -0.77 1.43 -3.17
N TRP A 146 -1.05 2.30 -4.15
CA TRP A 146 -2.09 3.31 -4.02
C TRP A 146 -3.48 2.68 -3.89
N GLU A 147 -3.82 1.70 -4.74
CA GLU A 147 -5.09 0.95 -4.65
C GLU A 147 -5.27 0.35 -3.25
N ALA A 148 -4.30 -0.43 -2.78
CA ALA A 148 -4.33 -1.07 -1.47
C ALA A 148 -4.43 -0.06 -0.31
N THR A 149 -3.94 1.16 -0.50
CA THR A 149 -3.97 2.22 0.52
C THR A 149 -5.36 2.86 0.59
N MET A 150 -6.02 3.07 -0.56
CA MET A 150 -7.28 3.82 -0.65
C MET A 150 -8.53 2.93 -0.65
N GLU A 151 -8.47 1.69 -1.20
CA GLU A 151 -9.63 0.82 -1.43
C GLU A 151 -10.55 0.70 -0.19
N LYS A 152 -10.01 0.23 0.93
CA LYS A 152 -10.82 0.08 2.15
C LYS A 152 -11.32 1.41 2.72
N ALA A 153 -10.58 2.48 2.56
CA ALA A 153 -11.01 3.81 2.99
C ALA A 153 -12.20 4.29 2.14
N LEU A 154 -12.13 4.07 0.83
CA LEU A 154 -13.21 4.38 -0.10
C LEU A 154 -14.48 3.57 0.23
N ASP A 155 -14.37 2.25 0.46
CA ASP A 155 -15.47 1.39 0.86
C ASP A 155 -16.16 1.84 2.16
N MET A 156 -15.39 2.45 3.06
CA MET A 156 -15.91 3.02 4.31
C MET A 156 -16.47 4.42 4.15
N GLY A 157 -16.47 4.98 2.95
CA GLY A 157 -16.97 6.33 2.66
C GLY A 157 -16.03 7.45 3.13
N CYS A 158 -14.74 7.18 3.30
CA CYS A 158 -13.77 8.21 3.63
C CYS A 158 -13.50 9.11 2.42
N SER A 159 -13.31 10.39 2.68
CA SER A 159 -12.96 11.40 1.66
C SER A 159 -12.17 12.52 2.29
N GLY A 160 -11.38 13.21 1.50
CA GLY A 160 -10.67 14.43 1.82
C GLY A 160 -9.73 14.41 3.04
N PRO A 161 -8.83 13.46 3.22
CA PRO A 161 -8.30 12.43 2.34
C PRO A 161 -8.95 11.05 2.50
N THR A 162 -8.96 10.25 1.43
CA THR A 162 -9.43 8.86 1.41
C THR A 162 -8.35 7.94 1.97
N LEU A 163 -8.13 8.04 3.28
CA LEU A 163 -7.17 7.26 4.05
C LEU A 163 -7.80 6.76 5.35
N LEU A 164 -7.27 5.65 5.86
CA LEU A 164 -7.69 5.09 7.15
C LEU A 164 -6.89 5.68 8.31
N ASN A 165 -7.49 5.60 9.50
CA ASN A 165 -6.78 5.81 10.77
C ASN A 165 -5.77 4.67 11.04
N ASP A 166 -4.94 4.82 12.06
CA ASP A 166 -3.90 3.83 12.40
C ASP A 166 -4.47 2.43 12.70
N ALA A 167 -5.64 2.34 13.28
CA ALA A 167 -6.29 1.05 13.53
C ALA A 167 -6.83 0.39 12.25
N GLY A 168 -7.01 1.13 11.15
CA GLY A 168 -7.62 0.63 9.92
C GLY A 168 -9.12 0.35 10.05
N THR A 169 -9.79 0.96 11.04
CA THR A 169 -11.21 0.72 11.37
C THR A 169 -12.12 1.92 11.11
N GLY A 170 -11.55 3.02 10.65
CA GLY A 170 -12.27 4.26 10.32
C GLY A 170 -11.40 5.17 9.48
N CYS A 171 -11.99 6.27 9.03
CA CYS A 171 -11.28 7.29 8.28
C CYS A 171 -10.18 7.95 9.10
N MET A 172 -9.16 8.47 8.44
CA MET A 172 -8.01 9.14 9.06
C MET A 172 -8.44 10.26 10.00
N SER A 173 -9.51 10.98 9.69
CA SER A 173 -10.08 12.05 10.51
C SER A 173 -10.79 11.56 11.78
N ALA A 174 -11.17 10.28 11.83
CA ALA A 174 -12.00 9.70 12.91
C ALA A 174 -11.18 9.04 14.04
N GLY A 175 -9.84 9.18 14.06
CA GLY A 175 -9.01 8.56 15.10
C GLY A 175 -7.55 8.95 15.01
N PRO A 176 -6.68 8.32 15.83
CA PRO A 176 -5.24 8.54 15.72
C PRO A 176 -4.75 8.18 14.32
N SER A 177 -3.89 9.02 13.77
CA SER A 177 -3.24 8.78 12.48
C SER A 177 -1.78 9.17 12.52
N SER A 178 -0.92 8.25 12.08
CA SER A 178 0.49 8.48 11.84
C SER A 178 0.74 9.41 10.64
N PHE A 179 -0.26 9.57 9.75
CA PHE A 179 -0.24 10.41 8.55
C PHE A 179 -0.91 11.77 8.75
N ARG A 180 -0.71 12.40 9.88
CA ARG A 180 -1.37 13.69 10.19
C ARG A 180 -1.07 14.76 9.15
N GLY A 181 -2.14 15.45 8.72
CA GLY A 181 -2.05 16.59 7.82
C GLY A 181 -1.77 16.25 6.38
N VAL A 182 -1.98 14.99 5.96
CA VAL A 182 -1.95 14.63 4.54
C VAL A 182 -3.02 15.42 3.79
N GLU A 183 -2.59 16.11 2.74
CA GLU A 183 -3.51 16.87 1.89
C GLU A 183 -4.25 15.96 0.92
N ALA A 184 -5.53 16.23 0.74
CA ALA A 184 -6.37 15.63 -0.29
C ALA A 184 -5.96 16.21 -1.66
N ASP A 185 -5.03 15.55 -2.34
CA ASP A 185 -4.40 16.03 -3.58
C ASP A 185 -3.97 14.83 -4.44
N TYR A 186 -3.29 15.07 -5.54
CA TYR A 186 -2.79 14.08 -6.48
C TYR A 186 -1.34 13.74 -6.19
N TYR A 187 -1.04 12.44 -6.10
CA TYR A 187 0.29 11.91 -5.73
C TYR A 187 0.81 10.94 -6.77
N TRP A 188 2.02 11.19 -7.29
CA TRP A 188 2.64 10.34 -8.31
C TRP A 188 2.75 8.87 -7.93
N SER A 189 2.57 8.01 -8.94
CA SER A 189 2.95 6.59 -8.90
C SER A 189 4.19 6.34 -9.75
N SER A 190 4.90 5.25 -9.46
CA SER A 190 6.00 4.74 -10.30
C SER A 190 5.51 3.95 -11.52
N THR A 191 4.24 3.55 -11.55
CA THR A 191 3.66 2.74 -12.62
C THR A 191 3.30 3.62 -13.83
N THR A 192 3.87 3.31 -14.99
CA THR A 192 3.63 4.04 -16.24
C THR A 192 2.62 3.34 -17.14
N LEU A 193 2.05 4.07 -18.08
CA LEU A 193 1.26 3.51 -19.17
C LEU A 193 2.20 3.12 -20.31
N GLU A 194 2.12 1.86 -20.74
CA GLU A 194 2.98 1.33 -21.80
C GLU A 194 2.86 2.15 -23.10
N GLY A 195 4.00 2.49 -23.68
CA GLY A 195 4.07 3.27 -24.93
C GLY A 195 3.63 4.73 -24.82
N GLN A 196 3.42 5.25 -23.60
CA GLN A 196 2.97 6.63 -23.38
C GLN A 196 3.89 7.34 -22.39
N GLU A 197 4.07 8.65 -22.54
CA GLU A 197 4.74 9.51 -21.56
C GLU A 197 3.76 9.91 -20.44
N ARG A 198 3.16 8.91 -19.80
CA ARG A 198 2.14 9.07 -18.74
C ARG A 198 2.39 8.08 -17.61
N SER A 199 2.08 8.52 -16.41
CA SER A 199 2.08 7.67 -15.20
C SER A 199 0.75 7.73 -14.50
N TYR A 200 0.44 6.67 -13.74
CA TYR A 200 -0.66 6.71 -12.78
C TYR A 200 -0.33 7.65 -11.63
N PHE A 201 -1.37 8.11 -10.94
CA PHE A 201 -1.29 8.84 -9.69
C PHE A 201 -2.53 8.54 -8.83
N GLY A 202 -2.35 8.60 -7.50
CA GLY A 202 -3.45 8.50 -6.55
C GLY A 202 -4.14 9.85 -6.38
N ASP A 203 -5.44 9.89 -6.61
CA ASP A 203 -6.34 10.96 -6.18
C ASP A 203 -6.79 10.65 -4.75
N ILE A 204 -6.07 11.20 -3.77
CA ILE A 204 -6.36 10.92 -2.35
C ILE A 204 -7.62 11.64 -1.88
N ASP A 205 -8.10 12.65 -2.58
CA ASP A 205 -9.35 13.31 -2.25
C ASP A 205 -10.54 12.37 -2.45
N HIS A 206 -10.59 11.70 -3.60
CA HIS A 206 -11.72 10.88 -4.02
C HIS A 206 -11.47 9.36 -3.95
N GLY A 207 -10.25 8.93 -3.66
CA GLY A 207 -9.88 7.51 -3.55
C GLY A 207 -9.77 6.79 -4.89
N HIS A 208 -9.40 7.48 -5.94
CA HIS A 208 -9.31 6.94 -7.29
C HIS A 208 -7.88 6.92 -7.83
N LEU A 209 -7.63 6.05 -8.80
CA LEU A 209 -6.44 6.10 -9.62
C LEU A 209 -6.74 6.81 -10.93
N LEU A 210 -5.93 7.78 -11.24
CA LEU A 210 -5.97 8.52 -12.48
C LEU A 210 -4.61 8.41 -13.18
N ASN A 211 -4.45 9.02 -14.35
CA ASN A 211 -3.17 9.09 -15.03
C ASN A 211 -2.95 10.46 -15.67
N GLY A 212 -1.71 10.90 -15.74
CA GLY A 212 -1.31 12.20 -16.25
C GLY A 212 0.00 12.16 -17.01
N ALA A 213 0.24 13.18 -17.85
CA ALA A 213 1.49 13.34 -18.58
C ALA A 213 2.66 13.51 -17.60
N PHE A 214 3.84 13.00 -17.94
CA PHE A 214 5.06 13.14 -17.11
C PHE A 214 5.41 14.61 -16.82
N THR A 215 5.00 15.52 -17.66
CA THR A 215 5.23 16.96 -17.50
C THR A 215 4.34 17.64 -16.45
N THR A 216 3.29 16.94 -15.98
CA THR A 216 2.40 17.46 -14.92
C THR A 216 3.17 17.55 -13.59
N SER A 217 2.93 18.60 -12.80
CA SER A 217 3.50 18.73 -11.46
C SER A 217 2.51 18.23 -10.42
N LEU A 218 2.83 17.10 -9.75
CA LEU A 218 2.01 16.51 -8.69
C LEU A 218 2.83 16.32 -7.41
N ARG A 219 2.14 15.99 -6.31
CA ARG A 219 2.75 15.68 -5.01
C ARG A 219 3.63 14.44 -5.07
N VAL A 220 4.63 14.42 -4.20
CA VAL A 220 5.62 13.34 -4.11
C VAL A 220 5.60 12.76 -2.70
N TRP A 221 5.11 11.53 -2.56
CA TRP A 221 5.10 10.83 -1.27
C TRP A 221 5.87 9.51 -1.37
N PRO A 222 7.10 9.47 -0.85
CA PRO A 222 8.00 8.33 -1.00
C PRO A 222 7.60 7.10 -0.19
N VAL A 223 7.91 5.93 -0.76
CA VAL A 223 7.82 4.64 -0.09
C VAL A 223 9.09 3.81 -0.27
N ARG A 224 9.26 2.79 0.56
CA ARG A 224 10.24 1.71 0.38
C ARG A 224 9.70 0.39 0.91
N GLY A 225 10.40 -0.72 0.67
CA GLY A 225 9.90 -2.05 1.04
C GLY A 225 8.65 -2.44 0.25
N GLY A 226 7.75 -3.21 0.87
CA GLY A 226 6.57 -3.78 0.22
C GLY A 226 6.89 -5.00 -0.64
N GLN A 227 5.86 -5.61 -1.23
CA GLN A 227 6.03 -6.66 -2.25
C GLN A 227 6.39 -5.99 -3.58
N ARG A 228 7.47 -6.46 -4.21
CA ARG A 228 7.90 -6.05 -5.55
C ARG A 228 7.32 -6.99 -6.59
#